data_9fd746c14e0035c2e06bee9ab1216394
#
_entry.id   9fd746c14e0035c2e06bee9ab1216394
#
_cell.length_a   1.000
_cell.length_b   1.000
_cell.length_c   1.000
_cell.angle_alpha   90.00
_cell.angle_beta   90.00
_cell.angle_gamma   90.00
#
_symmetry.space_group_name_H-M   'P 1'
#
loop_
_entity.id
_entity.type
_entity.pdbx_description
1 polymer ?
#
loop_
_entity_poly.entity_id
_entity_poly.type
_entity_poly.pdbx_seq_one_letter_code
_entity_poly.pdbx_strand_id
1 'polypeptide(L)'
;YSVSIYFAESIEKLSDNIKEVKPTVFSVVPRLLEKVYDKIIAKGEDLTGIKKKLFFWAIDLGLRYEPYGANGWWYEFQLSIARKLIFSKWKEGLGGNLNVMVSGSAALQHRLIRVFAAAGMPVMEGYGLTETSPVIAVNDQRNKGFKVGTVGRMINNVEVKIAADGEILCKGPNVMMGYYKDQKLTDEVIIDGFFHTGDIGEVDTDGFLKITDRKKEMFKTSGGKYIAPQLIENAMKQSLFIEQIMVIGDGEKMPGAFIQPSFDFIKEWAKRKNLNVGTTNAEIASNSNVIARIEKEVEKINEKFGNWEKIKRFELTPDIWSIDGGHLTPTLKLKRKIVMEKYKDLYQKIYL
;
A
#
# COMPACT_ATOMS: atom_id res chain seq x y z
N TYR A 1 -13.63 29.23 -2.78
CA TYR A 1 -13.30 28.51 -4.03
C TYR A 1 -14.44 27.56 -4.34
N SER A 2 -14.96 27.60 -5.57
CA SER A 2 -15.97 26.63 -6.03
C SER A 2 -15.25 25.40 -6.59
N VAL A 3 -15.53 24.22 -6.04
CA VAL A 3 -15.01 22.94 -6.50
C VAL A 3 -16.20 22.05 -6.85
N SER A 4 -16.19 21.51 -8.07
CA SER A 4 -17.19 20.52 -8.49
C SER A 4 -16.74 19.13 -8.02
N ILE A 5 -17.62 18.43 -7.29
CA ILE A 5 -17.37 17.07 -6.80
C ILE A 5 -18.27 16.12 -7.57
N TYR A 6 -17.66 15.06 -8.11
CA TYR A 6 -18.34 13.99 -8.85
C TYR A 6 -18.14 12.68 -8.10
N PHE A 7 -19.20 11.91 -7.97
CA PHE A 7 -19.18 10.57 -7.40
C PHE A 7 -19.24 9.54 -8.52
N ALA A 8 -18.37 8.54 -8.48
CA ALA A 8 -18.43 7.44 -9.43
C ALA A 8 -19.69 6.61 -9.21
N GLU A 9 -20.30 6.13 -10.29
CA GLU A 9 -21.51 5.31 -10.24
C GLU A 9 -21.27 3.94 -9.59
N SER A 10 -20.14 3.33 -9.95
CA SER A 10 -19.65 2.06 -9.38
C SER A 10 -18.16 1.88 -9.66
N ILE A 11 -17.54 0.87 -9.04
CA ILE A 11 -16.12 0.53 -9.28
C ILE A 11 -15.93 0.06 -10.73
N GLU A 12 -16.88 -0.67 -11.31
CA GLU A 12 -16.85 -1.19 -12.67
C GLU A 12 -16.88 -0.06 -13.71
N LYS A 13 -17.71 0.96 -13.48
CA LYS A 13 -17.87 2.12 -14.37
C LYS A 13 -16.82 3.22 -14.14
N LEU A 14 -15.98 3.08 -13.16
CA LEU A 14 -15.01 4.10 -12.77
C LEU A 14 -14.14 4.58 -13.93
N SER A 15 -13.68 3.67 -14.79
CA SER A 15 -12.85 4.02 -15.96
C SER A 15 -13.57 4.93 -16.94
N ASP A 16 -14.86 4.71 -17.14
CA ASP A 16 -15.67 5.50 -18.06
C ASP A 16 -16.03 6.85 -17.44
N ASN A 17 -16.42 6.85 -16.16
CA ASN A 17 -16.69 8.09 -15.43
C ASN A 17 -15.44 9.00 -15.36
N ILE A 18 -14.24 8.48 -15.17
CA ILE A 18 -12.99 9.28 -15.17
C ILE A 18 -12.75 9.93 -16.54
N LYS A 19 -12.98 9.21 -17.63
CA LYS A 19 -12.81 9.75 -18.99
C LYS A 19 -13.85 10.81 -19.34
N GLU A 20 -15.07 10.67 -18.84
CA GLU A 20 -16.16 11.62 -19.02
C GLU A 20 -15.91 12.90 -18.21
N VAL A 21 -15.66 12.76 -16.92
CA VAL A 21 -15.49 13.88 -15.97
C VAL A 21 -14.14 14.59 -16.17
N LYS A 22 -13.08 13.86 -16.55
CA LYS A 22 -11.71 14.38 -16.71
C LYS A 22 -11.23 15.13 -15.46
N PRO A 23 -11.20 14.49 -14.29
CA PRO A 23 -10.93 15.17 -13.03
C PRO A 23 -9.52 15.76 -13.00
N THR A 24 -9.37 16.87 -12.32
CA THR A 24 -8.05 17.49 -12.02
C THR A 24 -7.45 16.92 -10.73
N VAL A 25 -8.30 16.52 -9.79
CA VAL A 25 -7.95 15.86 -8.53
C VAL A 25 -8.78 14.58 -8.42
N PHE A 26 -8.14 13.50 -8.03
CA PHE A 26 -8.79 12.20 -7.88
C PHE A 26 -8.46 11.56 -6.54
N SER A 27 -9.48 11.34 -5.72
CA SER A 27 -9.32 10.64 -4.43
C SER A 27 -9.35 9.14 -4.67
N VAL A 28 -8.31 8.44 -4.21
CA VAL A 28 -8.12 7.01 -4.48
C VAL A 28 -7.78 6.24 -3.21
N VAL A 29 -8.10 4.96 -3.21
CA VAL A 29 -7.58 4.02 -2.22
C VAL A 29 -6.41 3.23 -2.83
N PRO A 30 -5.42 2.77 -2.02
CA PRO A 30 -4.24 2.06 -2.52
C PRO A 30 -4.58 0.92 -3.47
N ARG A 31 -5.57 0.10 -3.13
CA ARG A 31 -5.98 -1.06 -3.93
C ARG A 31 -6.45 -0.71 -5.34
N LEU A 32 -7.07 0.45 -5.51
CA LEU A 32 -7.48 0.91 -6.85
C LEU A 32 -6.26 1.22 -7.72
N LEU A 33 -5.26 1.89 -7.15
CA LEU A 33 -4.01 2.19 -7.87
C LEU A 33 -3.22 0.93 -8.21
N GLU A 34 -3.20 -0.05 -7.31
CA GLU A 34 -2.62 -1.37 -7.58
C GLU A 34 -3.26 -2.00 -8.82
N LYS A 35 -4.59 -2.11 -8.85
CA LYS A 35 -5.33 -2.67 -10.00
C LYS A 35 -5.12 -1.87 -11.29
N VAL A 36 -5.06 -0.55 -11.22
CA VAL A 36 -4.78 0.29 -12.39
C VAL A 36 -3.37 0.00 -12.91
N TYR A 37 -2.39 -0.05 -12.03
CA TYR A 37 -1.01 -0.36 -12.38
C TYR A 37 -0.88 -1.75 -13.01
N ASP A 38 -1.49 -2.77 -12.40
CA ASP A 38 -1.44 -4.15 -12.90
C ASP A 38 -2.05 -4.27 -14.31
N LYS A 39 -3.19 -3.58 -14.56
CA LYS A 39 -3.78 -3.50 -15.92
C LYS A 39 -2.85 -2.81 -16.92
N ILE A 40 -2.11 -1.80 -16.49
CA ILE A 40 -1.14 -1.10 -17.35
C ILE A 40 0.04 -2.04 -17.67
N ILE A 41 0.57 -2.74 -16.68
CA ILE A 41 1.66 -3.71 -16.87
C ILE A 41 1.22 -4.84 -17.78
N ALA A 42 0.04 -5.41 -17.58
CA ALA A 42 -0.51 -6.46 -18.45
C ALA A 42 -0.57 -6.02 -19.92
N LYS A 43 -1.10 -4.81 -20.20
CA LYS A 43 -1.07 -4.24 -21.56
C LYS A 43 0.35 -4.04 -22.11
N GLY A 44 1.31 -3.71 -21.24
CA GLY A 44 2.71 -3.62 -21.63
C GLY A 44 3.32 -4.96 -22.01
N GLU A 45 2.91 -6.03 -21.34
CA GLU A 45 3.34 -7.40 -21.66
C GLU A 45 2.86 -7.88 -23.03
N ASP A 46 1.68 -7.43 -23.47
CA ASP A 46 1.12 -7.73 -24.79
C ASP A 46 1.86 -7.01 -25.95
N LEU A 47 2.68 -6.00 -25.64
CA LEU A 47 3.47 -5.30 -26.64
C LEU A 47 4.62 -6.20 -27.16
N THR A 48 5.07 -5.94 -28.39
CA THR A 48 6.16 -6.66 -29.03
C THR A 48 7.28 -5.73 -29.48
N GLY A 49 8.48 -6.29 -29.72
CA GLY A 49 9.61 -5.59 -30.31
C GLY A 49 10.05 -4.33 -29.53
N ILE A 50 10.31 -3.25 -30.25
CA ILE A 50 10.81 -1.98 -29.69
C ILE A 50 9.78 -1.34 -28.75
N LYS A 51 8.47 -1.46 -29.03
CA LYS A 51 7.43 -0.89 -28.18
C LYS A 51 7.44 -1.49 -26.78
N LYS A 52 7.64 -2.80 -26.68
CA LYS A 52 7.77 -3.49 -25.38
C LYS A 52 9.00 -3.04 -24.61
N LYS A 53 10.15 -2.94 -25.28
CA LYS A 53 11.40 -2.46 -24.67
C LYS A 53 11.27 -1.05 -24.14
N LEU A 54 10.71 -0.13 -24.93
CA LEU A 54 10.48 1.26 -24.49
C LEU A 54 9.49 1.38 -23.34
N PHE A 55 8.45 0.56 -23.33
CA PHE A 55 7.49 0.52 -22.25
C PHE A 55 8.16 0.15 -20.93
N PHE A 56 8.87 -1.00 -20.89
CA PHE A 56 9.53 -1.45 -19.66
C PHE A 56 10.72 -0.58 -19.24
N TRP A 57 11.42 0.05 -20.18
CA TRP A 57 12.41 1.08 -19.88
C TRP A 57 11.77 2.27 -19.17
N ALA A 58 10.59 2.75 -19.60
CA ALA A 58 9.90 3.82 -18.93
C ALA A 58 9.40 3.42 -17.53
N ILE A 59 8.93 2.17 -17.37
CA ILE A 59 8.57 1.62 -16.06
C ILE A 59 9.79 1.62 -15.11
N ASP A 60 10.95 1.12 -15.59
CA ASP A 60 12.18 1.07 -14.78
C ASP A 60 12.62 2.48 -14.33
N LEU A 61 12.55 3.48 -15.22
CA LEU A 61 12.74 4.88 -14.84
C LEU A 61 11.74 5.29 -13.75
N GLY A 62 10.46 5.00 -13.96
CA GLY A 62 9.41 5.37 -13.00
C GLY A 62 9.63 4.76 -11.62
N LEU A 63 10.07 3.50 -11.54
CA LEU A 63 10.32 2.80 -10.27
C LEU A 63 11.49 3.41 -9.47
N ARG A 64 12.42 4.08 -10.15
CA ARG A 64 13.59 4.75 -9.54
C ARG A 64 13.38 6.24 -9.30
N TYR A 65 12.20 6.78 -9.60
CA TYR A 65 11.91 8.20 -9.46
C TYR A 65 12.07 8.68 -8.01
N GLU A 66 12.81 9.76 -7.85
CA GLU A 66 12.83 10.55 -6.63
C GLU A 66 12.47 12.01 -6.96
N PRO A 67 11.71 12.69 -6.09
CA PRO A 67 11.22 14.03 -6.38
C PRO A 67 12.34 15.09 -6.45
N TYR A 68 12.01 16.22 -7.04
CA TYR A 68 12.84 17.43 -7.07
C TYR A 68 14.19 17.27 -7.77
N GLY A 69 14.29 16.39 -8.76
CA GLY A 69 15.50 16.21 -9.56
C GLY A 69 16.65 15.49 -8.82
N ALA A 70 16.35 14.78 -7.72
CA ALA A 70 17.35 14.09 -6.91
C ALA A 70 18.14 13.02 -7.70
N ASN A 71 17.58 12.49 -8.79
CA ASN A 71 18.24 11.53 -9.67
C ASN A 71 19.23 12.16 -10.67
N GLY A 72 19.32 13.50 -10.72
CA GLY A 72 20.25 14.24 -11.60
C GLY A 72 19.72 14.47 -13.02
N TRP A 73 20.41 15.35 -13.77
CA TRP A 73 19.95 15.88 -15.06
C TRP A 73 19.77 14.80 -16.15
N TRP A 74 20.63 13.78 -16.17
CA TRP A 74 20.55 12.72 -17.18
C TRP A 74 19.29 11.86 -17.01
N TYR A 75 18.92 11.59 -15.76
CA TYR A 75 17.68 10.89 -15.45
C TYR A 75 16.46 11.73 -15.86
N GLU A 76 16.45 13.02 -15.52
CA GLU A 76 15.34 13.93 -15.87
C GLU A 76 15.18 14.08 -17.39
N PHE A 77 16.27 14.07 -18.15
CA PHE A 77 16.23 14.04 -19.62
C PHE A 77 15.55 12.77 -20.13
N GLN A 78 15.98 11.61 -19.65
CA GLN A 78 15.34 10.33 -20.00
C GLN A 78 13.86 10.29 -19.59
N LEU A 79 13.53 10.78 -18.40
CA LEU A 79 12.18 10.86 -17.89
C LEU A 79 11.28 11.76 -18.78
N SER A 80 11.81 12.85 -19.30
CA SER A 80 11.07 13.73 -20.23
C SER A 80 10.66 13.00 -21.51
N ILE A 81 11.54 12.15 -22.03
CA ILE A 81 11.25 11.29 -23.19
C ILE A 81 10.19 10.25 -22.84
N ALA A 82 10.35 9.56 -21.68
CA ALA A 82 9.39 8.58 -21.20
C ALA A 82 8.01 9.18 -20.97
N ARG A 83 7.93 10.40 -20.42
CA ARG A 83 6.68 11.16 -20.25
C ARG A 83 5.98 11.41 -21.58
N LYS A 84 6.71 11.81 -22.60
CA LYS A 84 6.14 12.11 -23.93
C LYS A 84 5.68 10.86 -24.67
N LEU A 85 6.47 9.77 -24.62
CA LEU A 85 6.22 8.58 -25.46
C LEU A 85 5.29 7.56 -24.80
N ILE A 86 5.37 7.40 -23.46
CA ILE A 86 4.71 6.31 -22.72
C ILE A 86 3.70 6.87 -21.72
N PHE A 87 4.14 7.74 -20.79
CA PHE A 87 3.31 8.19 -19.67
C PHE A 87 2.18 9.13 -20.08
N SER A 88 2.29 9.83 -21.23
CA SER A 88 1.17 10.61 -21.80
C SER A 88 -0.07 9.76 -22.01
N LYS A 89 0.10 8.50 -22.47
CA LYS A 89 -1.01 7.56 -22.69
C LYS A 89 -1.69 7.12 -21.40
N TRP A 90 -0.93 7.06 -20.31
CA TRP A 90 -1.52 6.77 -19.00
C TRP A 90 -2.40 7.91 -18.53
N LYS A 91 -1.88 9.15 -18.71
CA LYS A 91 -2.63 10.36 -18.36
C LYS A 91 -3.90 10.48 -19.20
N GLU A 92 -3.83 10.22 -20.50
CA GLU A 92 -5.00 10.17 -21.39
C GLU A 92 -6.02 9.13 -20.93
N GLY A 93 -5.57 7.93 -20.53
CA GLY A 93 -6.41 6.86 -19.99
C GLY A 93 -7.14 7.23 -18.69
N LEU A 94 -6.61 8.21 -17.95
CA LEU A 94 -7.19 8.78 -16.74
C LEU A 94 -7.85 10.16 -16.98
N GLY A 95 -8.34 10.41 -18.20
CA GLY A 95 -9.10 11.60 -18.55
C GLY A 95 -8.28 12.79 -19.04
N GLY A 96 -6.94 12.72 -19.01
CA GLY A 96 -6.03 13.73 -19.57
C GLY A 96 -5.72 14.94 -18.68
N ASN A 97 -6.62 15.32 -17.78
CA ASN A 97 -6.51 16.52 -16.95
C ASN A 97 -5.98 16.29 -15.54
N LEU A 98 -5.71 15.03 -15.19
CA LEU A 98 -5.32 14.65 -13.83
C LEU A 98 -3.99 15.29 -13.43
N ASN A 99 -3.99 16.10 -12.38
CA ASN A 99 -2.81 16.80 -11.85
C ASN A 99 -2.28 16.14 -10.58
N VAL A 100 -3.18 15.61 -9.73
CA VAL A 100 -2.82 15.00 -8.47
C VAL A 100 -3.84 13.94 -8.07
N MET A 101 -3.35 12.85 -7.53
CA MET A 101 -4.16 11.87 -6.81
C MET A 101 -3.93 12.05 -5.30
N VAL A 102 -4.98 11.83 -4.52
CA VAL A 102 -4.89 11.87 -3.05
C VAL A 102 -5.22 10.46 -2.55
N SER A 103 -4.32 9.88 -1.79
CA SER A 103 -4.49 8.55 -1.21
C SER A 103 -4.48 8.64 0.31
N GLY A 104 -5.40 7.91 0.93
CA GLY A 104 -5.51 7.80 2.37
C GLY A 104 -6.07 6.44 2.78
N SER A 105 -6.40 6.28 4.06
CA SER A 105 -6.99 5.09 4.68
C SER A 105 -6.05 3.89 4.85
N ALA A 106 -5.01 3.71 4.05
CA ALA A 106 -3.99 2.68 4.20
C ALA A 106 -2.70 3.12 3.50
N ALA A 107 -1.58 2.53 3.88
CA ALA A 107 -0.28 2.81 3.27
C ALA A 107 -0.27 2.40 1.78
N LEU A 108 0.28 3.25 0.95
CA LEU A 108 0.47 2.98 -0.47
C LEU A 108 1.87 2.44 -0.73
N GLN A 109 1.98 1.49 -1.64
CA GLN A 109 3.28 0.94 -2.04
C GLN A 109 4.17 2.03 -2.66
N HIS A 110 5.38 2.19 -2.17
CA HIS A 110 6.33 3.23 -2.62
C HIS A 110 6.60 3.16 -4.11
N ARG A 111 6.59 1.96 -4.71
CA ARG A 111 6.76 1.78 -6.17
C ARG A 111 5.66 2.47 -6.97
N LEU A 112 4.42 2.46 -6.46
CA LEU A 112 3.29 3.11 -7.13
C LEU A 112 3.39 4.63 -7.00
N ILE A 113 3.75 5.12 -5.82
CA ILE A 113 4.01 6.56 -5.60
C ILE A 113 5.05 7.06 -6.61
N ARG A 114 6.17 6.33 -6.74
CA ARG A 114 7.26 6.69 -7.67
C ARG A 114 6.81 6.69 -9.12
N VAL A 115 6.20 5.60 -9.58
CA VAL A 115 5.88 5.46 -11.00
C VAL A 115 4.78 6.43 -11.45
N PHE A 116 3.77 6.67 -10.62
CA PHE A 116 2.73 7.65 -10.94
C PHE A 116 3.27 9.09 -10.86
N ALA A 117 4.15 9.40 -9.91
CA ALA A 117 4.81 10.71 -9.86
C ALA A 117 5.74 10.92 -11.07
N ALA A 118 6.51 9.91 -11.46
CA ALA A 118 7.29 9.93 -12.69
C ALA A 118 6.42 10.18 -13.93
N ALA A 119 5.22 9.60 -13.97
CA ALA A 119 4.25 9.79 -15.04
C ALA A 119 3.58 11.18 -15.04
N GLY A 120 3.92 12.06 -14.09
CA GLY A 120 3.32 13.39 -13.96
C GLY A 120 1.91 13.39 -13.35
N MET A 121 1.59 12.36 -12.59
CA MET A 121 0.34 12.17 -11.85
C MET A 121 0.67 11.76 -10.40
N PRO A 122 1.31 12.66 -9.61
CA PRO A 122 1.78 12.32 -8.28
C PRO A 122 0.63 11.92 -7.36
N VAL A 123 0.92 10.96 -6.49
CA VAL A 123 0.00 10.52 -5.45
C VAL A 123 0.45 11.11 -4.12
N MET A 124 -0.38 11.98 -3.56
CA MET A 124 -0.17 12.60 -2.26
C MET A 124 -0.82 11.73 -1.19
N GLU A 125 -0.02 11.14 -0.34
CA GLU A 125 -0.54 10.44 0.82
C GLU A 125 -0.90 11.43 1.91
N GLY A 126 -2.02 11.18 2.59
CA GLY A 126 -2.45 11.88 3.78
C GLY A 126 -2.73 10.91 4.91
N TYR A 127 -2.54 11.37 6.13
CA TYR A 127 -2.80 10.63 7.35
C TYR A 127 -3.74 11.39 8.27
N GLY A 128 -4.62 10.63 8.87
CA GLY A 128 -5.52 11.07 9.91
C GLY A 128 -6.64 10.06 10.16
N LEU A 129 -7.49 10.40 11.10
CA LEU A 129 -8.57 9.57 11.58
C LEU A 129 -9.87 10.37 11.56
N THR A 130 -11.01 9.71 11.71
CA THR A 130 -12.30 10.39 11.91
C THR A 130 -12.23 11.32 13.13
N GLU A 131 -11.55 10.89 14.17
CA GLU A 131 -11.29 11.60 15.41
C GLU A 131 -10.41 12.87 15.22
N THR A 132 -9.82 13.06 14.05
CA THR A 132 -8.96 14.24 13.74
C THR A 132 -9.45 15.05 12.53
N SER A 133 -10.70 14.92 12.11
CA SER A 133 -11.52 15.70 11.15
C SER A 133 -10.92 16.01 9.77
N PRO A 134 -10.40 15.10 8.97
CA PRO A 134 -9.73 13.87 9.32
C PRO A 134 -8.20 14.00 9.39
N VAL A 135 -7.60 15.11 8.89
CA VAL A 135 -6.17 15.18 8.52
C VAL A 135 -5.28 15.63 9.68
N ILE A 136 -4.20 14.88 9.90
CA ILE A 136 -3.06 15.26 10.76
C ILE A 136 -1.88 15.73 9.91
N ALA A 137 -1.54 14.95 8.87
CA ALA A 137 -0.41 15.22 7.97
C ALA A 137 -0.78 14.91 6.52
N VAL A 138 -0.15 15.60 5.58
CA VAL A 138 -0.36 15.37 4.15
C VAL A 138 0.89 15.74 3.35
N ASN A 139 1.21 14.94 2.33
CA ASN A 139 2.18 15.29 1.32
C ASN A 139 1.64 16.44 0.45
N ASP A 140 2.51 17.40 0.13
CA ASP A 140 2.18 18.57 -0.71
C ASP A 140 3.32 18.82 -1.69
N GLN A 141 3.00 19.11 -2.95
CA GLN A 141 4.03 19.44 -3.96
C GLN A 141 4.74 20.76 -3.71
N ARG A 142 4.11 21.66 -2.96
CA ARG A 142 4.66 22.99 -2.64
C ARG A 142 5.78 22.84 -1.59
N ASN A 143 6.76 23.75 -1.67
CA ASN A 143 7.81 23.88 -0.66
C ASN A 143 8.57 22.57 -0.36
N LYS A 144 8.79 21.73 -1.38
CA LYS A 144 9.38 20.39 -1.23
C LYS A 144 8.67 19.56 -0.16
N GLY A 145 7.35 19.66 -0.09
CA GLY A 145 6.50 18.97 0.89
C GLY A 145 6.09 17.56 0.47
N PHE A 146 6.71 16.96 -0.54
CA PHE A 146 6.45 15.60 -1.00
C PHE A 146 7.67 14.71 -0.80
N LYS A 147 7.53 13.64 -0.02
CA LYS A 147 8.59 12.65 0.24
C LYS A 147 8.00 11.24 0.17
N VAL A 148 8.55 10.42 -0.71
CA VAL A 148 8.09 9.03 -0.91
C VAL A 148 8.28 8.23 0.39
N GLY A 149 7.24 7.48 0.78
CA GLY A 149 7.26 6.65 1.99
C GLY A 149 6.91 7.38 3.27
N THR A 150 6.41 8.62 3.16
CA THR A 150 5.88 9.40 4.29
C THR A 150 4.46 9.85 3.98
N VAL A 151 3.73 10.23 5.01
CA VAL A 151 2.39 10.84 4.88
C VAL A 151 2.43 12.36 4.85
N GLY A 152 3.63 12.93 4.65
CA GLY A 152 3.83 14.36 4.54
C GLY A 152 4.14 15.04 5.87
N ARG A 153 4.05 16.37 5.87
CA ARG A 153 4.21 17.20 7.06
C ARG A 153 2.86 17.47 7.71
N MET A 154 2.89 17.77 9.00
CA MET A 154 1.72 18.17 9.76
C MET A 154 1.05 19.39 9.13
N ILE A 155 -0.28 19.40 9.13
CA ILE A 155 -1.05 20.57 8.69
C ILE A 155 -0.91 21.72 9.71
N ASN A 156 -1.26 22.94 9.29
CA ASN A 156 -1.17 24.12 10.14
C ASN A 156 -1.99 23.95 11.44
N ASN A 157 -1.42 24.41 12.55
CA ASN A 157 -2.00 24.39 13.89
C ASN A 157 -2.22 22.97 14.46
N VAL A 158 -1.56 21.96 13.91
CA VAL A 158 -1.55 20.60 14.43
C VAL A 158 -0.16 20.28 14.98
N GLU A 159 -0.10 19.90 16.24
CA GLU A 159 1.10 19.41 16.92
C GLU A 159 1.08 17.88 16.96
N VAL A 160 2.21 17.28 16.62
CA VAL A 160 2.43 15.83 16.73
C VAL A 160 3.61 15.57 17.66
N LYS A 161 3.43 14.64 18.59
CA LYS A 161 4.49 14.06 19.41
C LYS A 161 4.57 12.56 19.19
N ILE A 162 5.76 12.03 19.33
CA ILE A 162 5.97 10.57 19.34
C ILE A 162 6.22 10.18 20.80
N ALA A 163 5.35 9.33 21.33
CA ALA A 163 5.46 8.80 22.68
C ALA A 163 6.66 7.83 22.82
N ALA A 164 7.02 7.48 24.05
CA ALA A 164 8.15 6.59 24.33
C ALA A 164 8.00 5.19 23.71
N ASP A 165 6.76 4.74 23.48
CA ASP A 165 6.44 3.46 22.82
C ASP A 165 6.28 3.60 21.30
N GLY A 166 6.53 4.81 20.75
CA GLY A 166 6.41 5.11 19.33
C GLY A 166 5.02 5.54 18.88
N GLU A 167 4.03 5.65 19.79
CA GLU A 167 2.68 6.09 19.42
C GLU A 167 2.65 7.54 18.96
N ILE A 168 1.93 7.80 17.89
CA ILE A 168 1.67 9.14 17.36
C ILE A 168 0.59 9.81 18.23
N LEU A 169 0.93 10.91 18.87
CA LEU A 169 0.03 11.75 19.65
C LEU A 169 -0.28 13.02 18.87
N CYS A 170 -1.55 13.41 18.81
CA CYS A 170 -2.02 14.55 18.05
C CYS A 170 -2.73 15.57 18.93
N LYS A 171 -2.40 16.85 18.76
CA LYS A 171 -3.09 17.96 19.40
C LYS A 171 -3.35 19.07 18.37
N GLY A 172 -4.57 19.58 18.34
CA GLY A 172 -4.93 20.66 17.43
C GLY A 172 -6.43 20.86 17.30
N PRO A 173 -6.86 21.88 16.55
CA PRO A 173 -8.29 22.17 16.37
C PRO A 173 -9.03 21.11 15.53
N ASN A 174 -8.29 20.20 14.89
CA ASN A 174 -8.82 19.06 14.15
C ASN A 174 -9.23 17.89 15.06
N VAL A 175 -8.76 17.84 16.31
CA VAL A 175 -9.11 16.77 17.25
C VAL A 175 -10.58 16.89 17.67
N MET A 176 -11.30 15.77 17.69
CA MET A 176 -12.69 15.67 18.14
C MET A 176 -12.87 16.16 19.58
N MET A 177 -14.08 16.57 19.93
CA MET A 177 -14.45 16.88 21.32
C MET A 177 -14.53 15.63 22.20
N GLY A 178 -14.81 14.46 21.61
CA GLY A 178 -14.93 13.19 22.30
C GLY A 178 -15.90 12.24 21.61
N TYR A 179 -16.02 11.03 22.13
CA TYR A 179 -16.99 10.04 21.67
C TYR A 179 -18.39 10.32 22.23
N TYR A 180 -19.40 10.23 21.37
CA TYR A 180 -20.77 10.53 21.74
C TYR A 180 -21.27 9.62 22.86
N LYS A 181 -21.66 10.23 24.00
CA LYS A 181 -22.14 9.55 25.22
C LYS A 181 -21.18 8.51 25.81
N ASP A 182 -19.89 8.62 25.51
CA ASP A 182 -18.85 7.73 26.06
C ASP A 182 -17.66 8.56 26.55
N GLN A 183 -17.87 9.20 27.70
CA GLN A 183 -16.84 10.02 28.35
C GLN A 183 -15.65 9.16 28.79
N LYS A 184 -15.90 7.93 29.25
CA LYS A 184 -14.85 7.03 29.70
C LYS A 184 -13.87 6.72 28.56
N LEU A 185 -14.36 6.34 27.39
CA LEU A 185 -13.52 6.11 26.23
C LEU A 185 -12.82 7.38 25.75
N THR A 186 -13.50 8.53 25.87
CA THR A 186 -12.89 9.83 25.53
C THR A 186 -11.68 10.12 26.42
N ASP A 187 -11.81 9.94 27.73
CA ASP A 187 -10.74 10.17 28.70
C ASP A 187 -9.56 9.16 28.53
N GLU A 188 -9.85 7.95 28.01
CA GLU A 188 -8.83 6.94 27.71
C GLU A 188 -7.95 7.33 26.49
N VAL A 189 -8.51 8.10 25.54
CA VAL A 189 -7.81 8.44 24.27
C VAL A 189 -7.37 9.90 24.18
N ILE A 190 -7.90 10.80 25.00
CA ILE A 190 -7.48 12.21 25.06
C ILE A 190 -6.85 12.45 26.43
N ILE A 191 -5.53 12.42 26.48
CA ILE A 191 -4.75 12.56 27.73
C ILE A 191 -3.87 13.81 27.61
N ASP A 192 -3.91 14.69 28.60
CA ASP A 192 -3.16 15.95 28.66
C ASP A 192 -3.34 16.83 27.41
N GLY A 193 -4.54 16.75 26.78
CA GLY A 193 -4.90 17.48 25.57
C GLY A 193 -4.31 16.90 24.28
N PHE A 194 -3.69 15.73 24.34
CA PHE A 194 -3.25 14.97 23.18
C PHE A 194 -4.17 13.77 22.91
N PHE A 195 -4.60 13.63 21.69
CA PHE A 195 -5.30 12.44 21.22
C PHE A 195 -4.28 11.33 20.90
N HIS A 196 -4.47 10.17 21.52
CA HIS A 196 -3.71 8.96 21.31
C HIS A 196 -4.27 8.22 20.09
N THR A 197 -3.53 8.25 18.98
CA THR A 197 -4.05 7.76 17.69
C THR A 197 -4.12 6.24 17.59
N GLY A 198 -3.36 5.53 18.42
CA GLY A 198 -3.18 4.09 18.31
C GLY A 198 -2.32 3.66 17.10
N ASP A 199 -1.74 4.60 16.38
CA ASP A 199 -0.81 4.35 15.27
C ASP A 199 0.62 4.65 15.73
N ILE A 200 1.58 3.85 15.27
CA ILE A 200 3.00 3.97 15.57
C ILE A 200 3.71 4.66 14.40
N GLY A 201 4.63 5.54 14.71
CA GLY A 201 5.35 6.26 13.67
C GLY A 201 6.56 7.05 14.16
N GLU A 202 7.16 7.76 13.24
CA GLU A 202 8.32 8.61 13.46
C GLU A 202 8.22 9.91 12.67
N VAL A 203 8.84 10.97 13.18
CA VAL A 203 9.01 12.23 12.45
C VAL A 203 10.49 12.33 12.11
N ASP A 204 10.79 12.49 10.83
CA ASP A 204 12.18 12.62 10.39
C ASP A 204 12.74 14.04 10.60
N THR A 205 14.03 14.22 10.32
CA THR A 205 14.74 15.51 10.49
C THR A 205 14.21 16.63 9.61
N ASP A 206 13.52 16.30 8.53
CA ASP A 206 12.89 17.26 7.62
C ASP A 206 11.45 17.60 8.01
N GLY A 207 10.93 16.98 9.10
CA GLY A 207 9.59 17.17 9.64
C GLY A 207 8.51 16.35 8.93
N PHE A 208 8.88 15.30 8.20
CA PHE A 208 7.91 14.40 7.58
C PHE A 208 7.50 13.29 8.55
N LEU A 209 6.21 13.06 8.64
CA LEU A 209 5.64 11.97 9.43
C LEU A 209 5.62 10.68 8.61
N LYS A 210 6.12 9.60 9.19
CA LYS A 210 6.07 8.26 8.65
C LYS A 210 5.34 7.35 9.62
N ILE A 211 4.33 6.64 9.12
CA ILE A 211 3.60 5.63 9.89
C ILE A 211 4.26 4.29 9.65
N THR A 212 4.53 3.58 10.72
CA THR A 212 5.19 2.28 10.65
C THR A 212 4.23 1.13 10.94
N ASP A 213 3.29 1.29 11.89
CA ASP A 213 2.30 0.25 12.20
C ASP A 213 1.09 0.79 12.98
N ARG A 214 0.22 -0.13 13.38
CA ARG A 214 -0.85 0.08 14.36
C ARG A 214 -0.53 -0.60 15.68
N LYS A 215 -0.61 0.15 16.78
CA LYS A 215 -0.32 -0.35 18.13
C LYS A 215 -1.11 -1.62 18.48
N LYS A 216 -2.40 -1.68 18.10
CA LYS A 216 -3.28 -2.83 18.32
C LYS A 216 -3.01 -4.03 17.40
N GLU A 217 -2.27 -3.85 16.31
CA GLU A 217 -1.93 -4.91 15.36
C GLU A 217 -0.53 -5.46 15.57
N MET A 218 0.34 -4.69 16.26
CA MET A 218 1.63 -5.20 16.69
C MET A 218 1.46 -6.37 17.65
N PHE A 219 2.27 -7.38 17.45
CA PHE A 219 2.27 -8.54 18.34
C PHE A 219 3.68 -8.86 18.84
N LYS A 220 3.76 -9.71 19.85
CA LYS A 220 5.02 -10.08 20.49
C LYS A 220 5.30 -11.57 20.31
N THR A 221 6.45 -11.90 19.76
CA THR A 221 6.89 -13.30 19.69
C THR A 221 7.17 -13.87 21.09
N SER A 222 7.20 -15.19 21.22
CA SER A 222 7.57 -15.87 22.48
C SER A 222 8.96 -15.47 22.98
N GLY A 223 9.86 -15.05 22.09
CA GLY A 223 11.18 -14.50 22.41
C GLY A 223 11.17 -13.03 22.85
N GLY A 224 9.98 -12.43 23.02
CA GLY A 224 9.83 -11.06 23.52
C GLY A 224 10.09 -9.96 22.48
N LYS A 225 10.22 -10.28 21.20
CA LYS A 225 10.44 -9.30 20.12
C LYS A 225 9.11 -8.81 19.57
N TYR A 226 8.96 -7.49 19.46
CA TYR A 226 7.81 -6.88 18.80
C TYR A 226 7.91 -7.02 17.28
N ILE A 227 6.80 -7.35 16.66
CA ILE A 227 6.63 -7.45 15.20
C ILE A 227 5.63 -6.39 14.77
N ALA A 228 5.98 -5.67 13.72
CA ALA A 228 5.17 -4.69 13.02
C ALA A 228 4.60 -5.32 11.73
N PRO A 229 3.42 -5.98 11.77
CA PRO A 229 2.95 -6.79 10.65
C PRO A 229 2.70 -5.99 9.39
N GLN A 230 2.16 -4.77 9.49
CA GLN A 230 1.85 -3.96 8.32
C GLN A 230 3.11 -3.56 7.53
N LEU A 231 4.22 -3.29 8.22
CA LEU A 231 5.48 -2.96 7.57
C LEU A 231 5.96 -4.11 6.68
N ILE A 232 5.90 -5.33 7.21
CA ILE A 232 6.31 -6.55 6.51
C ILE A 232 5.33 -6.85 5.36
N GLU A 233 4.03 -6.78 5.62
CA GLU A 233 2.97 -7.01 4.63
C GLU A 233 3.07 -6.06 3.45
N ASN A 234 3.30 -4.77 3.70
CA ASN A 234 3.47 -3.76 2.65
C ASN A 234 4.74 -3.99 1.82
N ALA A 235 5.82 -4.48 2.44
CA ALA A 235 7.01 -4.86 1.71
C ALA A 235 6.79 -6.10 0.83
N MET A 236 6.13 -7.13 1.36
CA MET A 236 5.84 -8.37 0.64
C MET A 236 4.89 -8.16 -0.56
N LYS A 237 3.90 -7.29 -0.43
CA LYS A 237 3.00 -6.90 -1.54
C LYS A 237 3.68 -6.14 -2.67
N GLN A 238 4.96 -5.79 -2.56
CA GLN A 238 5.72 -5.26 -3.69
C GLN A 238 6.07 -6.35 -4.73
N SER A 239 5.99 -7.62 -4.37
CA SER A 239 6.13 -8.73 -5.31
C SER A 239 4.86 -8.88 -6.16
N LEU A 240 5.03 -9.03 -7.47
CA LEU A 240 3.91 -9.32 -8.40
C LEU A 240 3.30 -10.71 -8.18
N PHE A 241 3.96 -11.59 -7.45
CA PHE A 241 3.47 -12.94 -7.12
C PHE A 241 2.55 -12.96 -5.90
N ILE A 242 2.56 -11.91 -5.07
CA ILE A 242 1.82 -11.81 -3.82
C ILE A 242 0.72 -10.76 -3.96
N GLU A 243 -0.53 -11.22 -3.95
CA GLU A 243 -1.69 -10.35 -4.05
C GLU A 243 -2.09 -9.77 -2.70
N GLN A 244 -2.18 -10.62 -1.68
CA GLN A 244 -2.45 -10.26 -0.30
C GLN A 244 -1.59 -11.12 0.64
N ILE A 245 -1.35 -10.60 1.83
CA ILE A 245 -0.59 -11.30 2.85
C ILE A 245 -1.08 -10.86 4.23
N MET A 246 -1.11 -11.78 5.17
CA MET A 246 -1.32 -11.53 6.59
C MET A 246 -0.17 -12.15 7.39
N VAL A 247 0.60 -11.32 8.05
CA VAL A 247 1.65 -11.75 8.98
C VAL A 247 1.01 -12.14 10.30
N ILE A 248 1.41 -13.30 10.81
CA ILE A 248 0.91 -13.96 12.03
C ILE A 248 2.06 -14.38 12.92
N GLY A 249 1.79 -14.78 14.16
CA GLY A 249 2.82 -15.31 15.07
C GLY A 249 2.82 -14.67 16.45
N ASP A 250 1.66 -14.15 16.91
CA ASP A 250 1.54 -13.66 18.29
C ASP A 250 1.75 -14.80 19.28
N GLY A 251 2.71 -14.62 20.22
CA GLY A 251 3.12 -15.66 21.16
C GLY A 251 3.96 -16.81 20.56
N GLU A 252 4.17 -16.84 19.25
CA GLU A 252 4.92 -17.89 18.56
C GLU A 252 6.43 -17.60 18.50
N LYS A 253 7.22 -18.62 18.19
CA LYS A 253 8.70 -18.49 18.13
C LYS A 253 9.19 -17.57 17.01
N MET A 254 8.39 -17.39 15.97
CA MET A 254 8.77 -16.67 14.75
C MET A 254 7.55 -16.13 14.01
N PRO A 255 7.68 -15.06 13.21
CA PRO A 255 6.64 -14.66 12.27
C PRO A 255 6.42 -15.71 11.19
N GLY A 256 5.15 -15.99 10.91
CA GLY A 256 4.67 -16.72 9.74
C GLY A 256 3.73 -15.86 8.92
N ALA A 257 3.22 -16.39 7.80
CA ALA A 257 2.27 -15.66 6.98
C ALA A 257 1.27 -16.55 6.25
N PHE A 258 0.05 -16.03 6.08
CA PHE A 258 -0.87 -16.49 5.04
C PHE A 258 -0.69 -15.60 3.82
N ILE A 259 -0.52 -16.21 2.65
CA ILE A 259 -0.29 -15.49 1.40
C ILE A 259 -1.37 -15.90 0.39
N GLN A 260 -2.10 -14.91 -0.11
CA GLN A 260 -2.90 -15.08 -1.31
C GLN A 260 -2.00 -14.84 -2.52
N PRO A 261 -1.78 -15.84 -3.37
CA PRO A 261 -1.05 -15.66 -4.63
C PRO A 261 -1.78 -14.71 -5.58
N SER A 262 -1.04 -13.99 -6.41
CA SER A 262 -1.60 -13.27 -7.55
C SER A 262 -1.88 -14.27 -8.67
N PHE A 263 -3.04 -14.94 -8.61
CA PHE A 263 -3.37 -16.07 -9.47
C PHE A 263 -3.28 -15.75 -10.95
N ASP A 264 -3.79 -14.61 -11.38
CA ASP A 264 -3.76 -14.21 -12.79
C ASP A 264 -2.34 -13.97 -13.28
N PHE A 265 -1.52 -13.27 -12.47
CA PHE A 265 -0.11 -13.07 -12.80
C PHE A 265 0.67 -14.40 -12.85
N ILE A 266 0.39 -15.32 -11.93
CA ILE A 266 1.03 -16.64 -11.89
C ILE A 266 0.66 -17.48 -13.11
N LYS A 267 -0.60 -17.47 -13.55
CA LYS A 267 -1.02 -18.15 -14.80
C LYS A 267 -0.23 -17.64 -16.01
N GLU A 268 -0.10 -16.33 -16.15
CA GLU A 268 0.66 -15.71 -17.24
C GLU A 268 2.17 -16.00 -17.14
N TRP A 269 2.73 -15.96 -15.93
CA TRP A 269 4.12 -16.33 -15.67
C TRP A 269 4.37 -17.80 -16.04
N ALA A 270 3.52 -18.71 -15.62
CA ALA A 270 3.62 -20.14 -15.89
C ALA A 270 3.55 -20.42 -17.40
N LYS A 271 2.61 -19.78 -18.11
CA LYS A 271 2.51 -19.87 -19.58
C LYS A 271 3.81 -19.46 -20.28
N ARG A 272 4.43 -18.35 -19.86
CA ARG A 272 5.70 -17.86 -20.41
C ARG A 272 6.87 -18.81 -20.13
N LYS A 273 6.79 -19.57 -19.04
CA LYS A 273 7.83 -20.53 -18.61
C LYS A 273 7.54 -21.96 -19.04
N ASN A 274 6.43 -22.21 -19.76
CA ASN A 274 5.95 -23.53 -20.12
C ASN A 274 5.80 -24.46 -18.90
N LEU A 275 5.31 -23.90 -17.78
CA LEU A 275 5.05 -24.65 -16.54
C LEU A 275 3.57 -25.00 -16.44
N ASN A 276 3.28 -26.22 -16.02
CA ASN A 276 1.93 -26.59 -15.61
C ASN A 276 1.75 -26.29 -14.12
N VAL A 277 0.89 -25.34 -13.80
CA VAL A 277 0.58 -24.95 -12.42
C VAL A 277 -0.85 -25.26 -11.99
N GLY A 278 -1.60 -25.95 -12.85
CA GLY A 278 -3.02 -26.22 -12.67
C GLY A 278 -3.91 -25.09 -13.23
N THR A 279 -5.22 -25.27 -13.13
CA THR A 279 -6.25 -24.36 -13.67
C THR A 279 -7.03 -23.65 -12.58
N THR A 280 -7.24 -24.33 -11.44
CA THR A 280 -7.94 -23.77 -10.26
C THR A 280 -6.97 -23.06 -9.31
N ASN A 281 -7.50 -22.14 -8.53
CA ASN A 281 -6.69 -21.44 -7.52
C ASN A 281 -6.12 -22.41 -6.47
N ALA A 282 -6.84 -23.47 -6.13
CA ALA A 282 -6.38 -24.50 -5.19
C ALA A 282 -5.19 -25.29 -5.75
N GLU A 283 -5.24 -25.68 -7.03
CA GLU A 283 -4.12 -26.34 -7.70
C GLU A 283 -2.90 -25.42 -7.77
N ILE A 284 -3.09 -24.15 -8.09
CA ILE A 284 -2.01 -23.15 -8.16
C ILE A 284 -1.38 -22.94 -6.78
N ALA A 285 -2.20 -22.81 -5.73
CA ALA A 285 -1.71 -22.60 -4.36
C ALA A 285 -0.95 -23.81 -3.80
N SER A 286 -1.26 -25.03 -4.25
CA SER A 286 -0.57 -26.26 -3.85
C SER A 286 0.58 -26.67 -4.78
N ASN A 287 0.81 -25.94 -5.88
CA ASN A 287 1.81 -26.30 -6.86
C ASN A 287 3.25 -25.97 -6.37
N SER A 288 4.12 -26.97 -6.39
CA SER A 288 5.50 -26.82 -5.90
C SER A 288 6.32 -25.74 -6.61
N ASN A 289 6.14 -25.54 -7.93
CA ASN A 289 6.83 -24.49 -8.66
C ASN A 289 6.38 -23.09 -8.22
N VAL A 290 5.08 -22.94 -7.89
CA VAL A 290 4.51 -21.68 -7.41
C VAL A 290 5.01 -21.41 -5.99
N ILE A 291 4.95 -22.40 -5.10
CA ILE A 291 5.45 -22.29 -3.73
C ILE A 291 6.94 -21.89 -3.74
N ALA A 292 7.79 -22.61 -4.46
CA ALA A 292 9.21 -22.31 -4.57
C ALA A 292 9.48 -20.91 -5.19
N ARG A 293 8.61 -20.44 -6.10
CA ARG A 293 8.72 -19.10 -6.65
C ARG A 293 8.39 -18.03 -5.64
N ILE A 294 7.31 -18.19 -4.88
CA ILE A 294 6.91 -17.26 -3.83
C ILE A 294 7.93 -17.26 -2.69
N GLU A 295 8.49 -18.43 -2.33
CA GLU A 295 9.57 -18.54 -1.34
C GLU A 295 10.77 -17.65 -1.70
N LYS A 296 11.23 -17.67 -2.94
CA LYS A 296 12.29 -16.77 -3.43
C LYS A 296 11.92 -15.29 -3.32
N GLU A 297 10.67 -14.94 -3.53
CA GLU A 297 10.22 -13.55 -3.34
C GLU A 297 10.24 -13.16 -1.85
N VAL A 298 9.76 -14.05 -0.97
CA VAL A 298 9.77 -13.85 0.48
C VAL A 298 11.21 -13.73 0.99
N GLU A 299 12.12 -14.63 0.58
CA GLU A 299 13.54 -14.57 0.95
C GLU A 299 14.19 -13.24 0.56
N LYS A 300 14.02 -12.83 -0.70
CA LYS A 300 14.54 -11.57 -1.23
C LYS A 300 14.05 -10.36 -0.45
N ILE A 301 12.78 -10.34 -0.07
CA ILE A 301 12.19 -9.22 0.67
C ILE A 301 12.60 -9.27 2.14
N ASN A 302 12.75 -10.46 2.72
CA ASN A 302 13.25 -10.67 4.07
C ASN A 302 14.65 -10.09 4.31
N GLU A 303 15.47 -9.91 3.27
CA GLU A 303 16.80 -9.26 3.39
C GLU A 303 16.71 -7.84 3.97
N LYS A 304 15.56 -7.17 3.84
CA LYS A 304 15.32 -5.81 4.34
C LYS A 304 14.97 -5.76 5.84
N PHE A 305 14.77 -6.90 6.48
CA PHE A 305 14.25 -7.02 7.84
C PHE A 305 15.25 -7.66 8.79
N GLY A 306 15.13 -7.32 10.07
CA GLY A 306 15.86 -7.98 11.15
C GLY A 306 15.53 -9.47 11.24
N ASN A 307 16.43 -10.26 11.79
CA ASN A 307 16.26 -11.73 11.83
C ASN A 307 14.97 -12.18 12.55
N TRP A 308 14.49 -11.41 13.50
CA TRP A 308 13.28 -11.69 14.26
C TRP A 308 11.99 -11.28 13.54
N GLU A 309 12.08 -10.41 12.51
CA GLU A 309 10.97 -9.93 11.71
C GLU A 309 10.75 -10.76 10.44
N LYS A 310 11.73 -11.56 10.06
CA LYS A 310 11.68 -12.37 8.84
C LYS A 310 10.59 -13.41 8.90
N ILE A 311 9.76 -13.47 7.87
CA ILE A 311 8.82 -14.57 7.67
C ILE A 311 9.61 -15.85 7.43
N LYS A 312 9.49 -16.81 8.35
CA LYS A 312 10.21 -18.08 8.31
C LYS A 312 9.42 -19.20 7.66
N ARG A 313 8.11 -19.15 7.78
CA ARG A 313 7.18 -20.10 7.16
C ARG A 313 5.95 -19.38 6.66
N PHE A 314 5.35 -19.88 5.62
CA PHE A 314 4.09 -19.37 5.09
C PHE A 314 3.26 -20.49 4.48
N GLU A 315 1.97 -20.27 4.37
CA GLU A 315 1.04 -21.09 3.64
C GLU A 315 0.31 -20.27 2.59
N LEU A 316 0.10 -20.84 1.42
CA LEU A 316 -0.65 -20.21 0.34
C LEU A 316 -2.14 -20.49 0.50
N THR A 317 -2.95 -19.45 0.38
CA THR A 317 -4.42 -19.57 0.45
C THR A 317 -5.01 -19.69 -0.95
N PRO A 318 -5.98 -20.59 -1.19
CA PRO A 318 -6.60 -20.75 -2.49
C PRO A 318 -7.68 -19.72 -2.80
N ASP A 319 -8.17 -19.02 -1.77
CA ASP A 319 -9.27 -18.06 -1.91
C ASP A 319 -8.78 -16.70 -2.38
N ILE A 320 -9.63 -16.02 -3.15
CA ILE A 320 -9.47 -14.58 -3.41
C ILE A 320 -10.01 -13.83 -2.20
N TRP A 321 -9.16 -13.05 -1.54
CA TRP A 321 -9.59 -12.23 -0.41
C TRP A 321 -10.38 -11.03 -0.89
N SER A 322 -11.65 -10.99 -0.52
CA SER A 322 -12.63 -10.03 -1.01
C SER A 322 -13.52 -9.51 0.13
N ILE A 323 -14.29 -8.47 -0.17
CA ILE A 323 -15.32 -7.94 0.73
C ILE A 323 -16.41 -8.99 0.93
N ASP A 324 -16.92 -9.57 -0.15
CA ASP A 324 -17.98 -10.58 -0.14
C ASP A 324 -17.53 -11.86 0.56
N GLY A 325 -16.28 -12.26 0.38
CA GLY A 325 -15.66 -13.39 1.09
C GLY A 325 -15.38 -13.13 2.57
N GLY A 326 -15.69 -11.91 3.06
CA GLY A 326 -15.53 -11.52 4.46
C GLY A 326 -14.09 -11.17 4.85
N HIS A 327 -13.11 -11.33 3.98
CA HIS A 327 -11.70 -11.11 4.31
C HIS A 327 -11.33 -9.62 4.46
N LEU A 328 -12.04 -8.75 3.73
CA LEU A 328 -11.75 -7.33 3.65
C LEU A 328 -12.93 -6.47 4.13
N THR A 329 -12.62 -5.27 4.61
CA THR A 329 -13.62 -4.22 4.84
C THR A 329 -14.03 -3.57 3.52
N PRO A 330 -15.13 -2.75 3.47
CA PRO A 330 -15.48 -1.95 2.28
C PRO A 330 -14.34 -1.03 1.80
N THR A 331 -13.46 -0.61 2.71
CA THR A 331 -12.25 0.17 2.39
C THR A 331 -11.04 -0.71 2.07
N LEU A 332 -11.26 -2.01 1.81
CA LEU A 332 -10.26 -3.02 1.42
C LEU A 332 -9.16 -3.27 2.49
N LYS A 333 -9.44 -2.98 3.77
CA LYS A 333 -8.57 -3.33 4.89
C LYS A 333 -8.82 -4.78 5.32
N LEU A 334 -7.75 -5.46 5.73
CA LEU A 334 -7.79 -6.85 6.17
C LEU A 334 -8.56 -7.01 7.49
N LYS A 335 -9.49 -7.95 7.53
CA LYS A 335 -10.19 -8.38 8.75
C LYS A 335 -9.44 -9.54 9.40
N ARG A 336 -8.35 -9.24 10.12
CA ARG A 336 -7.39 -10.21 10.67
C ARG A 336 -8.05 -11.36 11.46
N LYS A 337 -9.03 -11.04 12.31
CA LYS A 337 -9.74 -12.08 13.11
C LYS A 337 -10.46 -13.09 12.22
N ILE A 338 -11.15 -12.63 11.19
CA ILE A 338 -11.90 -13.50 10.27
C ILE A 338 -10.93 -14.35 9.44
N VAL A 339 -9.86 -13.76 8.93
CA VAL A 339 -8.84 -14.47 8.16
C VAL A 339 -8.14 -15.53 9.02
N MET A 340 -7.81 -15.21 10.27
CA MET A 340 -7.22 -16.15 11.22
C MET A 340 -8.14 -17.35 11.51
N GLU A 341 -9.43 -17.07 11.72
CA GLU A 341 -10.43 -18.13 11.98
C GLU A 341 -10.62 -19.03 10.77
N LYS A 342 -10.69 -18.42 9.58
CA LYS A 342 -10.89 -19.15 8.32
C LYS A 342 -9.71 -20.07 7.99
N TYR A 343 -8.48 -19.66 8.28
CA TYR A 343 -7.26 -20.41 7.95
C TYR A 343 -6.58 -21.03 9.18
N LYS A 344 -7.38 -21.41 10.19
CA LYS A 344 -6.86 -22.04 11.41
C LYS A 344 -6.05 -23.32 11.14
N ASP A 345 -6.46 -24.10 10.14
CA ASP A 345 -5.73 -25.33 9.76
C ASP A 345 -4.37 -25.01 9.14
N LEU A 346 -4.27 -23.91 8.36
CA LEU A 346 -3.01 -23.45 7.80
C LEU A 346 -2.10 -22.87 8.89
N TYR A 347 -2.68 -22.22 9.91
CA TYR A 347 -1.93 -21.79 11.08
C TYR A 347 -1.23 -22.96 11.78
N GLN A 348 -1.94 -24.05 11.97
CA GLN A 348 -1.37 -25.26 12.57
C GLN A 348 -0.22 -25.82 11.75
N LYS A 349 -0.30 -25.83 10.42
CA LYS A 349 0.79 -26.28 9.55
C LYS A 349 2.05 -25.40 9.65
N ILE A 350 1.89 -24.11 9.94
CA ILE A 350 3.03 -23.18 10.08
C ILE A 350 3.76 -23.43 11.39
N TYR A 351 3.06 -23.74 12.49
CA TYR A 351 3.63 -23.74 13.84
C TYR A 351 3.73 -25.14 14.49
N LEU A 352 3.05 -26.13 13.99
CA LEU A 352 3.15 -27.53 14.41
C LEU A 352 4.00 -28.34 13.43
#